data_3b5bb7e91f6a37c157751fd963bb3876
#
_entry.id   3b5bb7e91f6a37c157751fd963bb3876
#
_cell.length_a   1.000
_cell.length_b   1.000
_cell.length_c   1.000
_cell.angle_alpha   90.00
_cell.angle_beta   90.00
_cell.angle_gamma   90.00
#
_symmetry.space_group_name_H-M   'P 1'
#
loop_
_entity.id
_entity.type
_entity.pdbx_description
1 polymer ?
#
loop_
_entity_poly.entity_id
_entity_poly.type
_entity_poly.pdbx_seq_one_letter_code
_entity_poly.pdbx_strand_id
1 'polypeptide(L)'
;MSTKTNEFAKIGKLVDTIITRYREVRKDCGIPDNGWHSRTIERMATPFIKGYFNLAVVGKVSSGKSTFINALLGCKDLLPTGHDQTTCGVTYIEYGEKPEVTIVFGDGHKKVIKDDISGKIKPHVAIPEKYHHLPVNNIDDMIMGGYDFKKIWEVHNQLEEETLCSPIDKNLLKEYVEQRKKKDIAVEVRMKYPFNEELKGWRVIDTPGIGAIGGIETRTKQLLATQKEDGSREVDAIIFLQNGSQTLDQTDTKKFVKEQLDNLTESDKDRLFYVLTHSSSSDFVTHKDSKIDFITQNYGSKIKVLTYADSLLYTFLTDLEGSDVSLDEFMKFAKPNDWAD
;
A
#
# COMPACT_ATOMS: atom_id res chain seq x y z
N MET A 1 -10.42 -29.46 -15.60
CA MET A 1 -10.12 -28.32 -14.72
C MET A 1 -11.46 -27.72 -14.28
N SER A 2 -11.82 -27.91 -13.02
CA SER A 2 -13.07 -27.39 -12.46
C SER A 2 -12.98 -25.88 -12.44
N THR A 3 -13.88 -25.19 -13.13
CA THR A 3 -14.11 -23.76 -13.00
C THR A 3 -14.49 -23.47 -11.55
N LYS A 4 -13.53 -23.08 -10.71
CA LYS A 4 -13.81 -22.42 -9.44
C LYS A 4 -14.58 -21.16 -9.80
N THR A 5 -15.89 -21.26 -9.82
CA THR A 5 -16.78 -20.12 -10.03
C THR A 5 -16.41 -19.10 -8.95
N ASN A 6 -16.16 -17.86 -9.35
CA ASN A 6 -15.76 -16.77 -8.48
C ASN A 6 -16.70 -16.69 -7.28
N GLU A 7 -16.28 -17.24 -6.15
CA GLU A 7 -17.08 -17.29 -4.90
C GLU A 7 -17.50 -15.90 -4.45
N PHE A 8 -16.61 -14.91 -4.68
CA PHE A 8 -16.90 -13.51 -4.39
C PHE A 8 -18.12 -13.00 -5.16
N ALA A 9 -18.23 -13.31 -6.46
CA ALA A 9 -19.39 -12.91 -7.26
C ALA A 9 -20.69 -13.62 -6.82
N LYS A 10 -20.59 -14.88 -6.36
CA LYS A 10 -21.75 -15.59 -5.79
C LYS A 10 -22.19 -14.96 -4.49
N ILE A 11 -21.25 -14.68 -3.60
CA ILE A 11 -21.53 -14.01 -2.32
C ILE A 11 -22.10 -12.61 -2.60
N GLY A 12 -21.55 -11.87 -3.56
CA GLY A 12 -22.04 -10.55 -3.96
C GLY A 12 -23.52 -10.57 -4.37
N LYS A 13 -23.94 -11.54 -5.19
CA LYS A 13 -25.36 -11.70 -5.58
C LYS A 13 -26.24 -12.03 -4.38
N LEU A 14 -25.78 -12.89 -3.49
CA LEU A 14 -26.51 -13.23 -2.27
C LEU A 14 -26.67 -12.01 -1.35
N VAL A 15 -25.60 -11.28 -1.13
CA VAL A 15 -25.62 -10.05 -0.31
C VAL A 15 -26.55 -9.02 -0.91
N ASP A 16 -26.49 -8.78 -2.23
CA ASP A 16 -27.41 -7.85 -2.92
C ASP A 16 -28.86 -8.24 -2.73
N THR A 17 -29.19 -9.54 -2.86
CA THR A 17 -30.52 -10.07 -2.62
C THR A 17 -30.97 -9.83 -1.16
N ILE A 18 -30.10 -10.10 -0.19
CA ILE A 18 -30.41 -9.91 1.25
C ILE A 18 -30.63 -8.42 1.55
N ILE A 19 -29.79 -7.53 1.04
CA ILE A 19 -29.89 -6.09 1.25
C ILE A 19 -31.16 -5.53 0.63
N THR A 20 -31.49 -5.95 -0.60
CA THR A 20 -32.72 -5.55 -1.26
C THR A 20 -33.93 -5.95 -0.43
N ARG A 21 -33.99 -7.20 0.03
CA ARG A 21 -35.08 -7.69 0.87
C ARG A 21 -35.15 -6.98 2.22
N TYR A 22 -34.03 -6.71 2.83
CA TYR A 22 -33.94 -5.95 4.08
C TYR A 22 -34.52 -4.55 3.93
N ARG A 23 -34.22 -3.85 2.82
CA ARG A 23 -34.75 -2.51 2.53
C ARG A 23 -36.27 -2.54 2.30
N GLU A 24 -36.77 -3.54 1.56
CA GLU A 24 -38.21 -3.73 1.34
C GLU A 24 -38.95 -3.93 2.68
N VAL A 25 -38.52 -4.87 3.50
CA VAL A 25 -39.15 -5.16 4.80
C VAL A 25 -39.14 -3.92 5.71
N ARG A 26 -38.05 -3.17 5.73
CA ARG A 26 -37.98 -1.92 6.52
C ARG A 26 -39.00 -0.89 6.04
N LYS A 27 -39.09 -0.71 4.73
CA LYS A 27 -40.05 0.20 4.12
C LYS A 27 -41.47 -0.20 4.47
N ASP A 28 -41.78 -1.49 4.36
CA ASP A 28 -43.10 -2.01 4.67
C ASP A 28 -43.46 -1.88 6.17
N CYS A 29 -42.45 -1.95 7.04
CA CYS A 29 -42.62 -1.77 8.49
C CYS A 29 -42.55 -0.30 8.93
N GLY A 30 -42.33 0.66 8.04
CA GLY A 30 -42.19 2.09 8.36
C GLY A 30 -40.95 2.41 9.21
N ILE A 31 -39.90 1.57 9.13
CA ILE A 31 -38.67 1.76 9.92
C ILE A 31 -37.75 2.78 9.17
N PRO A 32 -37.33 3.88 9.83
CA PRO A 32 -36.51 4.89 9.19
C PRO A 32 -35.15 4.36 8.72
N ASP A 33 -34.62 4.90 7.60
CA ASP A 33 -33.40 4.42 6.96
C ASP A 33 -32.10 4.98 7.56
N ASN A 34 -32.19 5.71 8.67
CA ASN A 34 -31.07 6.40 9.29
C ASN A 34 -30.52 5.74 10.55
N GLY A 35 -31.00 4.55 10.91
CA GLY A 35 -30.58 3.82 12.10
C GLY A 35 -29.15 3.27 12.00
N TRP A 36 -28.47 3.17 13.16
CA TRP A 36 -27.12 2.62 13.26
C TRP A 36 -26.99 1.21 12.62
N HIS A 37 -27.97 0.34 12.85
CA HIS A 37 -27.98 -1.01 12.27
C HIS A 37 -28.01 -0.99 10.73
N SER A 38 -28.81 -0.10 10.13
CA SER A 38 -28.89 0.01 8.67
C SER A 38 -27.58 0.45 8.06
N ARG A 39 -26.96 1.50 8.60
CA ARG A 39 -25.67 1.98 8.12
C ARG A 39 -24.60 0.90 8.26
N THR A 40 -24.63 0.11 9.34
CA THR A 40 -23.66 -0.97 9.56
C THR A 40 -23.85 -2.08 8.53
N ILE A 41 -25.09 -2.54 8.30
CA ILE A 41 -25.40 -3.59 7.31
C ILE A 41 -25.01 -3.13 5.91
N GLU A 42 -25.38 -1.92 5.52
CA GLU A 42 -25.06 -1.37 4.19
C GLU A 42 -23.55 -1.19 4.00
N ARG A 43 -22.84 -0.73 5.03
CA ARG A 43 -21.38 -0.64 5.02
C ARG A 43 -20.74 -2.00 4.79
N MET A 44 -21.19 -3.05 5.48
CA MET A 44 -20.65 -4.41 5.33
C MET A 44 -20.98 -5.00 3.95
N ALA A 45 -22.10 -4.63 3.36
CA ALA A 45 -22.50 -5.08 2.03
C ALA A 45 -21.82 -4.34 0.89
N THR A 46 -21.35 -3.11 1.12
CA THR A 46 -20.80 -2.22 0.08
C THR A 46 -19.69 -2.86 -0.77
N PRO A 47 -18.68 -3.55 -0.24
CA PRO A 47 -17.65 -4.19 -1.06
C PRO A 47 -18.22 -5.23 -2.02
N PHE A 48 -19.18 -6.02 -1.57
CA PHE A 48 -19.85 -7.05 -2.38
C PHE A 48 -20.69 -6.44 -3.50
N ILE A 49 -21.41 -5.34 -3.21
CA ILE A 49 -22.22 -4.60 -4.20
C ILE A 49 -21.31 -3.94 -5.24
N LYS A 50 -20.20 -3.35 -4.82
CA LYS A 50 -19.19 -2.76 -5.71
C LYS A 50 -18.43 -3.79 -6.53
N GLY A 51 -18.39 -5.05 -6.08
CA GLY A 51 -17.70 -6.13 -6.73
C GLY A 51 -16.21 -6.22 -6.42
N TYR A 52 -15.70 -5.44 -5.45
CA TYR A 52 -14.30 -5.50 -5.01
C TYR A 52 -14.12 -5.03 -3.56
N PHE A 53 -13.08 -5.60 -2.93
CA PHE A 53 -12.52 -5.16 -1.66
C PHE A 53 -11.23 -4.36 -1.89
N ASN A 54 -11.10 -3.25 -1.19
CA ASN A 54 -9.89 -2.44 -1.20
C ASN A 54 -8.92 -2.91 -0.11
N LEU A 55 -7.78 -3.44 -0.52
CA LEU A 55 -6.69 -3.89 0.34
C LEU A 55 -5.53 -2.91 0.24
N ALA A 56 -5.32 -2.08 1.24
CA ALA A 56 -4.18 -1.17 1.28
C ALA A 56 -2.93 -1.87 1.82
N VAL A 57 -1.81 -1.71 1.13
CA VAL A 57 -0.49 -2.13 1.60
C VAL A 57 0.29 -0.89 2.03
N VAL A 58 0.64 -0.84 3.32
CA VAL A 58 1.24 0.31 3.98
C VAL A 58 2.55 -0.10 4.65
N GLY A 59 3.52 0.78 4.70
CA GLY A 59 4.79 0.51 5.36
C GLY A 59 5.85 1.54 5.02
N LYS A 60 6.92 1.59 5.79
CA LYS A 60 8.06 2.49 5.56
C LYS A 60 8.64 2.32 4.14
N VAL A 61 9.36 3.32 3.68
CA VAL A 61 10.27 3.18 2.52
C VAL A 61 11.18 1.97 2.78
N SER A 62 11.44 1.17 1.77
CA SER A 62 12.24 -0.06 1.86
C SER A 62 11.70 -1.14 2.82
N SER A 63 10.41 -1.10 3.18
CA SER A 63 9.78 -2.23 3.89
C SER A 63 9.40 -3.41 2.98
N GLY A 64 9.70 -3.34 1.69
CA GLY A 64 9.40 -4.38 0.71
C GLY A 64 7.97 -4.35 0.16
N LYS A 65 7.24 -3.21 0.19
CA LYS A 65 5.85 -3.10 -0.30
C LYS A 65 5.67 -3.60 -1.72
N SER A 66 6.40 -3.04 -2.68
CA SER A 66 6.26 -3.41 -4.09
C SER A 66 6.63 -4.88 -4.32
N THR A 67 7.68 -5.38 -3.66
CA THR A 67 8.06 -6.80 -3.70
C THR A 67 6.97 -7.69 -3.13
N PHE A 68 6.38 -7.29 -1.99
CA PHE A 68 5.27 -8.00 -1.38
C PHE A 68 4.03 -8.04 -2.29
N ILE A 69 3.67 -6.90 -2.90
CA ILE A 69 2.53 -6.82 -3.80
C ILE A 69 2.77 -7.68 -5.04
N ASN A 70 3.96 -7.62 -5.64
CA ASN A 70 4.31 -8.46 -6.77
C ASN A 70 4.17 -9.96 -6.44
N ALA A 71 4.70 -10.39 -5.29
CA ALA A 71 4.58 -11.76 -4.81
C ALA A 71 3.11 -12.16 -4.51
N LEU A 72 2.35 -11.28 -3.85
CA LEU A 72 0.93 -11.51 -3.54
C LEU A 72 0.10 -11.73 -4.82
N LEU A 73 0.36 -10.94 -5.85
CA LEU A 73 -0.34 -11.02 -7.12
C LEU A 73 0.17 -12.15 -8.02
N GLY A 74 1.30 -12.79 -7.68
CA GLY A 74 1.96 -13.78 -8.54
C GLY A 74 2.51 -13.16 -9.83
N CYS A 75 2.93 -11.89 -9.78
CA CYS A 75 3.40 -11.14 -10.93
C CYS A 75 4.84 -10.69 -10.69
N LYS A 76 5.75 -11.07 -11.57
CA LYS A 76 7.12 -10.61 -11.52
C LYS A 76 7.20 -9.18 -12.08
N ASP A 77 7.86 -8.28 -11.32
CA ASP A 77 8.17 -6.91 -11.76
C ASP A 77 6.97 -6.07 -12.24
N LEU A 78 5.75 -6.39 -11.78
CA LEU A 78 4.57 -5.58 -12.08
C LEU A 78 4.73 -4.16 -11.54
N LEU A 79 5.11 -4.06 -10.26
CA LEU A 79 5.54 -2.82 -9.64
C LEU A 79 7.07 -2.77 -9.62
N PRO A 80 7.67 -1.59 -9.87
CA PRO A 80 9.11 -1.44 -9.77
C PRO A 80 9.58 -1.71 -8.33
N THR A 81 10.65 -2.47 -8.20
CA THR A 81 11.28 -2.81 -6.93
C THR A 81 12.70 -2.23 -6.86
N GLY A 82 13.20 -1.86 -5.67
CA GLY A 82 14.54 -1.34 -5.45
C GLY A 82 14.63 -0.55 -4.16
N HIS A 83 15.86 -0.36 -3.66
CA HIS A 83 16.10 0.35 -2.39
C HIS A 83 15.76 1.86 -2.48
N ASP A 84 15.89 2.46 -3.68
CA ASP A 84 15.77 3.89 -3.89
C ASP A 84 14.45 4.29 -4.60
N GLN A 85 13.53 3.35 -4.79
CA GLN A 85 12.31 3.62 -5.53
C GLN A 85 11.19 4.04 -4.59
N THR A 86 10.92 5.31 -4.57
CA THR A 86 9.74 5.87 -3.90
C THR A 86 8.62 5.98 -4.93
N THR A 87 7.47 5.37 -4.64
CA THR A 87 6.31 5.41 -5.52
C THR A 87 5.72 6.83 -5.53
N CYS A 88 5.54 7.42 -6.71
CA CYS A 88 5.09 8.81 -6.86
C CYS A 88 3.64 9.05 -6.45
N GLY A 89 2.80 8.02 -6.41
CA GLY A 89 1.38 8.18 -6.15
C GLY A 89 0.74 6.91 -5.66
N VAL A 90 -0.55 6.98 -5.38
CA VAL A 90 -1.32 5.78 -5.03
C VAL A 90 -1.56 4.94 -6.29
N THR A 91 -1.23 3.67 -6.23
CA THR A 91 -1.47 2.72 -7.33
C THR A 91 -2.59 1.77 -6.93
N TYR A 92 -3.65 1.75 -7.72
CA TYR A 92 -4.76 0.81 -7.60
C TYR A 92 -4.57 -0.32 -8.60
N ILE A 93 -4.54 -1.56 -8.12
CA ILE A 93 -4.35 -2.75 -8.96
C ILE A 93 -5.56 -3.66 -8.79
N GLU A 94 -6.26 -3.92 -9.88
CA GLU A 94 -7.41 -4.80 -9.91
C GLU A 94 -7.27 -5.86 -11.03
N TYR A 95 -7.99 -6.97 -10.87
CA TYR A 95 -7.97 -8.02 -11.89
C TYR A 95 -8.57 -7.52 -13.22
N GLY A 96 -7.88 -7.81 -14.29
CA GLY A 96 -8.36 -7.59 -15.66
C GLY A 96 -7.82 -8.65 -16.60
N GLU A 97 -8.65 -9.17 -17.49
CA GLU A 97 -8.22 -10.21 -18.48
C GLU A 97 -7.14 -9.71 -19.44
N LYS A 98 -7.10 -8.40 -19.66
CA LYS A 98 -6.10 -7.74 -20.52
C LYS A 98 -5.39 -6.67 -19.71
N PRO A 99 -4.05 -6.59 -19.84
CA PRO A 99 -3.28 -5.55 -19.20
C PRO A 99 -3.69 -4.16 -19.70
N GLU A 100 -4.01 -3.26 -18.77
CA GLU A 100 -4.30 -1.85 -19.05
C GLU A 100 -3.88 -1.00 -17.85
N VAL A 101 -3.18 0.08 -18.10
CA VAL A 101 -2.82 1.07 -17.09
C VAL A 101 -3.30 2.44 -17.49
N THR A 102 -4.02 3.09 -16.59
CA THR A 102 -4.38 4.51 -16.70
C THR A 102 -3.57 5.29 -15.69
N ILE A 103 -2.75 6.20 -16.17
CA ILE A 103 -1.96 7.12 -15.37
C ILE A 103 -2.69 8.46 -15.34
N VAL A 104 -2.90 9.00 -14.15
CA VAL A 104 -3.49 10.33 -13.92
C VAL A 104 -2.39 11.27 -13.45
N PHE A 105 -2.26 12.39 -14.10
CA PHE A 105 -1.26 13.42 -13.81
C PHE A 105 -1.83 14.58 -12.99
N GLY A 106 -0.97 15.40 -12.41
CA GLY A 106 -1.36 16.50 -11.52
C GLY A 106 -2.30 17.54 -12.13
N ASP A 107 -2.28 17.72 -13.45
CA ASP A 107 -3.20 18.58 -14.20
C ASP A 107 -4.51 17.89 -14.58
N GLY A 108 -4.69 16.64 -14.19
CA GLY A 108 -5.88 15.82 -14.46
C GLY A 108 -5.90 15.13 -15.83
N HIS A 109 -4.89 15.35 -16.70
CA HIS A 109 -4.84 14.57 -17.93
C HIS A 109 -4.52 13.10 -17.66
N LYS A 110 -4.90 12.21 -18.59
CA LYS A 110 -4.76 10.77 -18.44
C LYS A 110 -3.98 10.19 -19.62
N LYS A 111 -3.10 9.24 -19.30
CA LYS A 111 -2.41 8.42 -20.29
C LYS A 111 -2.80 6.95 -20.09
N VAL A 112 -3.20 6.28 -21.17
CA VAL A 112 -3.56 4.86 -21.14
C VAL A 112 -2.47 4.05 -21.85
N ILE A 113 -2.00 2.98 -21.18
CA ILE A 113 -0.99 2.04 -21.68
C ILE A 113 -1.62 0.66 -21.69
N LYS A 114 -1.50 -0.07 -22.81
CA LYS A 114 -2.11 -1.41 -22.99
C LYS A 114 -1.11 -2.52 -23.33
N ASP A 115 0.13 -2.14 -23.57
CA ASP A 115 1.21 -3.04 -23.96
C ASP A 115 2.48 -2.69 -23.20
N ASP A 116 3.32 -3.69 -22.91
CA ASP A 116 4.59 -3.55 -22.18
C ASP A 116 4.48 -2.67 -20.94
N ILE A 117 3.58 -3.06 -20.04
CA ILE A 117 3.23 -2.26 -18.87
C ILE A 117 4.43 -2.04 -17.97
N SER A 118 5.17 -3.10 -17.62
CA SER A 118 6.30 -3.03 -16.69
C SER A 118 7.37 -2.04 -17.14
N GLY A 119 7.72 -2.04 -18.44
CA GLY A 119 8.72 -1.13 -18.98
C GLY A 119 8.22 0.32 -19.08
N LYS A 120 6.97 0.50 -19.47
CA LYS A 120 6.40 1.83 -19.74
C LYS A 120 5.85 2.55 -18.51
N ILE A 121 5.52 1.81 -17.45
CA ILE A 121 4.98 2.42 -16.22
C ILE A 121 6.09 3.00 -15.34
N LYS A 122 7.26 2.35 -15.29
CA LYS A 122 8.38 2.71 -14.42
C LYS A 122 8.74 4.20 -14.46
N PRO A 123 8.87 4.85 -15.64
CA PRO A 123 9.19 6.28 -15.71
C PRO A 123 8.10 7.20 -15.08
N HIS A 124 6.89 6.70 -14.89
CA HIS A 124 5.76 7.48 -14.38
C HIS A 124 5.45 7.22 -12.91
N VAL A 125 5.83 6.05 -12.38
CA VAL A 125 5.55 5.68 -10.98
C VAL A 125 6.79 5.80 -10.09
N ALA A 126 8.00 5.74 -10.65
CA ALA A 126 9.23 5.94 -9.91
C ALA A 126 9.58 7.44 -9.86
N ILE A 127 10.05 7.88 -8.70
CA ILE A 127 10.59 9.24 -8.58
C ILE A 127 11.94 9.28 -9.30
N PRO A 128 12.18 10.25 -10.20
CA PRO A 128 13.47 10.40 -10.84
C PRO A 128 14.61 10.52 -9.83
N GLU A 129 15.71 9.83 -10.09
CA GLU A 129 16.88 9.72 -9.20
C GLU A 129 17.37 11.08 -8.67
N LYS A 130 17.37 12.12 -9.50
CA LYS A 130 17.74 13.48 -9.09
C LYS A 130 16.93 14.04 -7.92
N TYR A 131 15.72 13.50 -7.65
CA TYR A 131 14.87 13.95 -6.55
C TYR A 131 14.93 13.05 -5.32
N HIS A 132 15.71 11.96 -5.33
CA HIS A 132 15.79 11.03 -4.21
C HIS A 132 16.28 11.65 -2.90
N HIS A 133 16.98 12.78 -3.00
CA HIS A 133 17.44 13.55 -1.82
C HIS A 133 16.36 14.47 -1.23
N LEU A 134 15.23 14.63 -1.93
CA LEU A 134 14.12 15.43 -1.42
C LEU A 134 13.18 14.59 -0.57
N PRO A 135 12.57 15.13 0.48
CA PRO A 135 11.50 14.49 1.23
C PRO A 135 10.19 14.54 0.42
N VAL A 136 10.18 13.87 -0.74
CA VAL A 136 9.14 14.00 -1.78
C VAL A 136 7.74 13.72 -1.28
N ASN A 137 7.56 12.75 -0.36
CA ASN A 137 6.24 12.45 0.19
C ASN A 137 5.66 13.64 0.97
N ASN A 138 6.49 14.31 1.80
CA ASN A 138 6.06 15.48 2.55
C ASN A 138 5.76 16.66 1.62
N ILE A 139 6.59 16.84 0.59
CA ILE A 139 6.39 17.88 -0.40
C ILE A 139 5.09 17.64 -1.16
N ASP A 140 4.81 16.40 -1.56
CA ASP A 140 3.57 16.03 -2.25
C ASP A 140 2.34 16.27 -1.38
N ASP A 141 2.40 15.92 -0.10
CA ASP A 141 1.32 16.19 0.85
C ASP A 141 1.04 17.68 1.00
N MET A 142 2.10 18.50 1.05
CA MET A 142 1.95 19.95 1.09
C MET A 142 1.35 20.51 -0.20
N ILE A 143 1.78 19.99 -1.37
CA ILE A 143 1.21 20.37 -2.68
C ILE A 143 -0.28 20.03 -2.72
N MET A 144 -0.66 18.85 -2.26
CA MET A 144 -2.05 18.41 -2.19
C MET A 144 -2.88 19.23 -1.18
N GLY A 145 -2.25 19.66 -0.09
CA GLY A 145 -2.83 20.60 0.87
C GLY A 145 -2.96 22.05 0.34
N GLY A 146 -2.61 22.28 -0.93
CA GLY A 146 -2.72 23.57 -1.59
C GLY A 146 -1.55 24.53 -1.34
N TYR A 147 -0.44 24.04 -0.76
CA TYR A 147 0.73 24.87 -0.51
C TYR A 147 1.46 25.16 -1.84
N ASP A 148 1.89 26.39 -2.00
CA ASP A 148 2.78 26.79 -3.07
C ASP A 148 4.25 26.54 -2.69
N PHE A 149 5.15 26.75 -3.67
CA PHE A 149 6.59 26.58 -3.44
C PHE A 149 7.10 27.45 -2.26
N LYS A 150 6.62 28.68 -2.15
CA LYS A 150 7.09 29.62 -1.11
C LYS A 150 6.79 29.07 0.28
N LYS A 151 5.55 28.59 0.47
CA LYS A 151 5.11 28.04 1.76
C LYS A 151 5.82 26.72 2.09
N ILE A 152 6.04 25.87 1.08
CA ILE A 152 6.78 24.60 1.25
C ILE A 152 8.22 24.89 1.66
N TRP A 153 8.85 25.88 1.03
CA TRP A 153 10.21 26.31 1.37
C TRP A 153 10.32 26.87 2.79
N GLU A 154 9.36 27.71 3.22
CA GLU A 154 9.31 28.26 4.57
C GLU A 154 9.22 27.15 5.64
N VAL A 155 8.33 26.17 5.42
CA VAL A 155 8.18 25.02 6.34
C VAL A 155 9.46 24.19 6.39
N HIS A 156 10.09 23.93 5.25
CA HIS A 156 11.34 23.18 5.22
C HIS A 156 12.47 23.89 5.96
N ASN A 157 12.66 25.19 5.76
CA ASN A 157 13.68 25.97 6.46
C ASN A 157 13.45 25.97 7.97
N GLN A 158 12.21 26.09 8.43
CA GLN A 158 11.90 26.00 9.86
C GLN A 158 12.30 24.62 10.43
N LEU A 159 12.01 23.54 9.72
CA LEU A 159 12.40 22.20 10.14
C LEU A 159 13.93 22.00 10.13
N GLU A 160 14.64 22.61 9.17
CA GLU A 160 16.10 22.60 9.08
C GLU A 160 16.72 23.36 10.26
N GLU A 161 16.21 24.57 10.57
CA GLU A 161 16.65 25.38 11.70
C GLU A 161 16.44 24.67 13.05
N GLU A 162 15.37 23.88 13.16
CA GLU A 162 15.08 23.04 14.32
C GLU A 162 15.87 21.70 14.31
N THR A 163 16.79 21.53 13.37
CA THR A 163 17.56 20.28 13.15
C THR A 163 16.71 19.02 12.93
N LEU A 164 15.51 19.21 12.41
CA LEU A 164 14.55 18.12 12.15
C LEU A 164 14.66 17.54 10.75
N CYS A 165 15.38 18.19 9.83
CA CYS A 165 15.62 17.68 8.49
C CYS A 165 16.98 18.10 7.94
N SER A 166 17.44 17.40 6.90
CA SER A 166 18.67 17.75 6.19
C SER A 166 18.47 18.92 5.23
N PRO A 167 19.51 19.76 5.02
CA PRO A 167 19.49 20.79 3.99
C PRO A 167 19.14 20.24 2.61
N ILE A 168 18.32 20.95 1.85
CA ILE A 168 17.97 20.59 0.49
C ILE A 168 18.26 21.73 -0.48
N ASP A 169 18.52 21.38 -1.74
CA ASP A 169 18.70 22.38 -2.79
C ASP A 169 17.36 23.06 -3.13
N LYS A 170 17.32 24.38 -2.96
CA LYS A 170 16.13 25.20 -3.22
C LYS A 170 15.67 25.15 -4.67
N ASN A 171 16.61 25.08 -5.61
CA ASN A 171 16.27 25.03 -7.03
C ASN A 171 15.71 23.67 -7.40
N LEU A 172 16.29 22.59 -6.84
CA LEU A 172 15.81 21.24 -7.02
C LEU A 172 14.39 21.07 -6.43
N LEU A 173 14.14 21.61 -5.24
CA LEU A 173 12.81 21.64 -4.63
C LEU A 173 11.82 22.41 -5.51
N LYS A 174 12.20 23.58 -6.01
CA LYS A 174 11.35 24.39 -6.88
C LYS A 174 11.01 23.65 -8.16
N GLU A 175 12.01 23.03 -8.79
CA GLU A 175 11.82 22.23 -9.99
C GLU A 175 10.83 21.08 -9.73
N TYR A 176 11.01 20.35 -8.63
CA TYR A 176 10.11 19.25 -8.24
C TYR A 176 8.67 19.73 -8.06
N VAL A 177 8.45 20.81 -7.30
CA VAL A 177 7.10 21.38 -7.06
C VAL A 177 6.44 21.83 -8.36
N GLU A 178 7.21 22.45 -9.26
CA GLU A 178 6.70 22.88 -10.56
C GLU A 178 6.34 21.70 -11.47
N GLN A 179 7.17 20.67 -11.50
CA GLN A 179 6.91 19.46 -12.30
C GLN A 179 5.74 18.65 -11.74
N ARG A 180 5.61 18.58 -10.41
CA ARG A 180 4.49 17.91 -9.76
C ARG A 180 3.14 18.55 -10.07
N LYS A 181 3.11 19.87 -10.24
CA LYS A 181 1.92 20.63 -10.66
C LYS A 181 1.67 20.55 -12.17
N LYS A 182 2.68 20.19 -12.93
CA LYS A 182 2.58 20.13 -14.39
C LYS A 182 2.44 18.70 -14.93
N LYS A 183 2.83 18.11 -15.79
CA LYS A 183 2.40 16.97 -16.61
C LYS A 183 3.25 15.71 -16.45
N ASP A 184 4.31 15.73 -15.65
CA ASP A 184 5.35 14.72 -15.79
C ASP A 184 5.34 13.66 -14.68
N ILE A 185 4.71 13.94 -13.52
CA ILE A 185 4.67 13.01 -12.40
C ILE A 185 3.23 12.54 -12.17
N ALA A 186 3.06 11.21 -12.13
CA ALA A 186 1.77 10.60 -11.86
C ALA A 186 1.31 10.88 -10.42
N VAL A 187 0.05 11.27 -10.26
CA VAL A 187 -0.58 11.42 -8.94
C VAL A 187 -1.38 10.18 -8.55
N GLU A 188 -1.86 9.44 -9.55
CA GLU A 188 -2.61 8.22 -9.36
C GLU A 188 -2.38 7.27 -10.54
N VAL A 189 -2.27 5.99 -10.25
CA VAL A 189 -2.18 4.93 -11.26
C VAL A 189 -3.28 3.93 -11.02
N ARG A 190 -4.02 3.60 -12.07
CA ARG A 190 -5.03 2.52 -12.06
C ARG A 190 -4.61 1.44 -13.02
N MET A 191 -4.39 0.26 -12.50
CA MET A 191 -3.90 -0.88 -13.25
C MET A 191 -4.93 -2.01 -13.25
N LYS A 192 -5.24 -2.50 -14.45
CA LYS A 192 -5.91 -3.78 -14.67
C LYS A 192 -4.87 -4.76 -15.18
N TYR A 193 -4.75 -5.91 -14.52
CA TYR A 193 -3.73 -6.90 -14.87
C TYR A 193 -4.24 -8.32 -14.62
N PRO A 194 -3.90 -9.29 -15.48
CA PRO A 194 -4.22 -10.70 -15.24
C PRO A 194 -3.25 -11.28 -14.20
N PHE A 195 -3.66 -11.25 -12.95
CA PHE A 195 -2.94 -11.87 -11.85
C PHE A 195 -3.69 -13.10 -11.31
N ASN A 196 -3.25 -13.69 -10.21
CA ASN A 196 -3.86 -14.86 -9.60
C ASN A 196 -5.38 -14.70 -9.46
N GLU A 197 -6.13 -15.59 -10.15
CA GLU A 197 -7.60 -15.56 -10.19
C GLU A 197 -8.27 -15.70 -8.80
N GLU A 198 -7.57 -16.27 -7.82
CA GLU A 198 -8.06 -16.38 -6.45
C GLU A 198 -8.28 -15.02 -5.79
N LEU A 199 -7.58 -14.00 -6.29
CA LEU A 199 -7.69 -12.62 -5.84
C LEU A 199 -8.67 -11.77 -6.69
N LYS A 200 -9.43 -12.38 -7.59
CA LYS A 200 -10.54 -11.68 -8.27
C LYS A 200 -11.51 -11.14 -7.23
N GLY A 201 -11.85 -9.85 -7.37
CA GLY A 201 -12.66 -9.14 -6.39
C GLY A 201 -11.85 -8.38 -5.33
N TRP A 202 -10.51 -8.47 -5.38
CA TRP A 202 -9.64 -7.62 -4.59
C TRP A 202 -9.06 -6.49 -5.46
N ARG A 203 -9.03 -5.30 -4.90
CA ARG A 203 -8.26 -4.18 -5.43
C ARG A 203 -7.14 -3.90 -4.44
N VAL A 204 -5.92 -4.18 -4.86
CA VAL A 204 -4.72 -3.89 -4.07
C VAL A 204 -4.35 -2.43 -4.27
N ILE A 205 -4.09 -1.72 -3.18
CA ILE A 205 -3.71 -0.31 -3.18
C ILE A 205 -2.27 -0.23 -2.65
N ASP A 206 -1.33 0.05 -3.57
CA ASP A 206 0.03 0.40 -3.18
C ASP A 206 0.07 1.87 -2.76
N THR A 207 0.52 2.10 -1.54
CA THR A 207 0.65 3.46 -1.01
C THR A 207 2.09 3.93 -1.10
N PRO A 208 2.33 5.23 -1.33
CA PRO A 208 3.67 5.79 -1.20
C PRO A 208 4.30 5.37 0.12
N GLY A 209 5.60 5.06 0.08
CA GLY A 209 6.34 4.62 1.28
C GLY A 209 6.31 5.68 2.37
N ILE A 210 5.95 5.27 3.58
CA ILE A 210 5.90 6.10 4.75
C ILE A 210 7.32 6.24 5.29
N GLY A 211 7.81 7.41 5.50
CA GLY A 211 9.11 7.61 6.12
C GLY A 211 9.87 8.77 5.58
N ALA A 212 9.32 9.96 5.78
CA ALA A 212 10.16 11.12 5.75
C ALA A 212 10.08 11.83 7.11
N ILE A 213 11.14 12.47 7.44
CA ILE A 213 11.29 13.40 8.56
C ILE A 213 10.12 14.39 8.50
N GLY A 214 9.34 14.47 9.56
CA GLY A 214 8.24 15.43 9.66
C GLY A 214 6.82 14.85 9.74
N GLY A 215 6.64 13.55 9.54
CA GLY A 215 5.44 12.81 9.99
C GLY A 215 4.10 13.16 9.37
N ILE A 216 4.04 13.85 8.23
CA ILE A 216 2.77 14.21 7.60
C ILE A 216 2.56 13.35 6.35
N GLU A 217 1.98 12.18 6.57
CA GLU A 217 1.56 11.29 5.49
C GLU A 217 0.07 11.45 5.28
N THR A 218 -0.31 12.65 4.91
CA THR A 218 -1.70 13.09 4.84
C THR A 218 -2.50 12.20 3.90
N ARG A 219 -1.91 11.78 2.77
CA ARG A 219 -2.64 10.98 1.78
C ARG A 219 -2.91 9.55 2.22
N THR A 220 -1.90 8.87 2.76
CA THR A 220 -2.08 7.53 3.30
C THR A 220 -3.00 7.56 4.53
N LYS A 221 -2.82 8.53 5.42
CA LYS A 221 -3.71 8.74 6.58
C LYS A 221 -5.14 9.05 6.13
N GLN A 222 -5.32 9.92 5.15
CA GLN A 222 -6.64 10.22 4.58
C GLN A 222 -7.26 8.97 3.97
N LEU A 223 -6.52 8.24 3.13
CA LEU A 223 -6.99 7.00 2.51
C LEU A 223 -7.48 5.98 3.57
N LEU A 224 -6.71 5.81 4.64
CA LEU A 224 -7.03 4.86 5.71
C LEU A 224 -8.19 5.33 6.60
N ALA A 225 -8.28 6.64 6.86
CA ALA A 225 -9.28 7.24 7.75
C ALA A 225 -10.57 7.66 7.02
N THR A 226 -10.55 7.78 5.68
CA THR A 226 -11.70 8.32 4.94
C THR A 226 -12.91 7.44 5.11
N GLN A 227 -13.93 7.99 5.77
CA GLN A 227 -15.29 7.50 5.72
C GLN A 227 -16.05 8.32 4.69
N LYS A 228 -16.74 7.64 3.80
CA LYS A 228 -17.64 8.28 2.82
C LYS A 228 -18.91 8.73 3.52
N GLU A 229 -19.69 9.57 2.85
CA GLU A 229 -20.98 10.05 3.36
C GLU A 229 -21.94 8.91 3.72
N ASP A 230 -21.84 7.77 3.02
CA ASP A 230 -22.61 6.56 3.29
C ASP A 230 -22.06 5.73 4.48
N GLY A 231 -21.03 6.23 5.17
CA GLY A 231 -20.36 5.54 6.26
C GLY A 231 -19.43 4.39 5.84
N SER A 232 -19.33 4.09 4.54
CA SER A 232 -18.36 3.14 4.02
C SER A 232 -16.95 3.73 4.07
N ARG A 233 -15.94 2.86 4.14
CA ARG A 233 -14.53 3.28 4.09
C ARG A 233 -13.97 3.12 2.69
N GLU A 234 -12.94 3.89 2.39
CA GLU A 234 -12.18 3.73 1.15
C GLU A 234 -11.39 2.42 1.16
N VAL A 235 -10.89 2.00 2.33
CA VAL A 235 -10.08 0.80 2.51
C VAL A 235 -10.82 -0.20 3.40
N ASP A 236 -10.96 -1.44 2.93
CA ASP A 236 -11.65 -2.52 3.63
C ASP A 236 -10.69 -3.33 4.52
N ALA A 237 -9.43 -3.50 4.09
CA ALA A 237 -8.38 -4.15 4.86
C ALA A 237 -7.03 -3.45 4.68
N ILE A 238 -6.17 -3.56 5.68
CA ILE A 238 -4.85 -2.93 5.73
C ILE A 238 -3.79 -3.99 6.02
N ILE A 239 -2.82 -4.12 5.14
CA ILE A 239 -1.58 -4.86 5.42
C ILE A 239 -0.50 -3.84 5.77
N PHE A 240 -0.05 -3.88 7.01
CA PHE A 240 1.05 -3.07 7.49
C PHE A 240 2.35 -3.87 7.41
N LEU A 241 3.29 -3.40 6.59
CA LEU A 241 4.59 -4.05 6.39
C LEU A 241 5.67 -3.34 7.19
N GLN A 242 6.41 -4.12 7.98
CA GLN A 242 7.62 -3.68 8.64
C GLN A 242 8.79 -4.59 8.28
N ASN A 243 9.95 -3.99 8.02
CA ASN A 243 11.16 -4.76 7.74
C ASN A 243 11.60 -5.52 9.00
N GLY A 244 11.52 -6.85 8.96
CA GLY A 244 11.87 -7.74 10.06
C GLY A 244 13.38 -7.94 10.24
N SER A 245 14.21 -7.60 9.23
CA SER A 245 15.69 -7.66 9.35
C SER A 245 16.26 -6.49 10.16
N GLN A 246 15.46 -5.49 10.48
CA GLN A 246 15.88 -4.32 11.25
C GLN A 246 15.46 -4.45 12.72
N THR A 247 16.16 -3.70 13.57
CA THR A 247 15.79 -3.57 14.98
C THR A 247 14.46 -2.86 15.14
N LEU A 248 13.50 -3.48 15.81
CA LEU A 248 12.12 -2.95 15.94
C LEU A 248 12.00 -1.86 17.02
N ASP A 249 12.97 -1.74 17.90
CA ASP A 249 12.95 -0.80 19.02
C ASP A 249 13.54 0.58 18.69
N GLN A 250 14.00 0.79 17.44
CA GLN A 250 14.42 2.12 17.00
C GLN A 250 13.32 3.14 17.26
N THR A 251 13.67 4.24 17.91
CA THR A 251 12.74 5.28 18.37
C THR A 251 11.85 5.79 17.24
N ASP A 252 12.41 6.01 16.05
CA ASP A 252 11.67 6.49 14.89
C ASP A 252 10.66 5.48 14.36
N THR A 253 11.05 4.19 14.35
CA THR A 253 10.15 3.12 13.93
C THR A 253 9.00 2.93 14.92
N LYS A 254 9.30 2.96 16.24
CA LYS A 254 8.28 2.91 17.29
C LYS A 254 7.31 4.08 17.19
N LYS A 255 7.83 5.29 17.06
CA LYS A 255 7.03 6.51 16.94
C LYS A 255 6.11 6.41 15.72
N PHE A 256 6.67 6.04 14.58
CA PHE A 256 5.94 5.85 13.35
C PHE A 256 4.81 4.82 13.49
N VAL A 257 5.12 3.58 13.92
CA VAL A 257 4.13 2.51 14.07
C VAL A 257 3.04 2.93 15.05
N LYS A 258 3.42 3.53 16.17
CA LYS A 258 2.49 4.03 17.18
C LYS A 258 1.55 5.08 16.59
N GLU A 259 2.07 6.08 15.88
CA GLU A 259 1.26 7.12 15.25
C GLU A 259 0.25 6.54 14.24
N GLN A 260 0.66 5.55 13.45
CA GLN A 260 -0.24 4.88 12.51
C GLN A 260 -1.34 4.09 13.23
N LEU A 261 -0.97 3.34 14.27
CA LEU A 261 -1.92 2.54 15.03
C LEU A 261 -2.84 3.36 15.94
N ASP A 262 -2.35 4.50 16.46
CA ASP A 262 -3.17 5.39 17.31
C ASP A 262 -4.25 6.13 16.51
N ASN A 263 -4.06 6.29 15.21
CA ASN A 263 -5.06 6.85 14.31
C ASN A 263 -6.15 5.84 13.91
N LEU A 264 -5.98 4.55 14.22
CA LEU A 264 -6.98 3.52 13.95
C LEU A 264 -8.01 3.46 15.10
N THR A 265 -9.26 3.35 14.72
CA THR A 265 -10.36 3.17 15.69
C THR A 265 -10.45 1.72 16.17
N GLU A 266 -11.20 1.45 17.23
CA GLU A 266 -11.51 0.08 17.70
C GLU A 266 -12.06 -0.81 16.57
N SER A 267 -12.87 -0.24 15.68
CA SER A 267 -13.43 -0.97 14.55
C SER A 267 -12.41 -1.27 13.43
N ASP A 268 -11.20 -0.72 13.51
CA ASP A 268 -10.13 -0.97 12.53
C ASP A 268 -9.26 -2.17 12.89
N LYS A 269 -9.31 -2.64 14.14
CA LYS A 269 -8.56 -3.81 14.60
C LYS A 269 -8.81 -5.04 13.72
N ASP A 270 -10.09 -5.29 13.38
CA ASP A 270 -10.47 -6.44 12.57
C ASP A 270 -10.01 -6.38 11.11
N ARG A 271 -9.40 -5.27 10.70
CA ARG A 271 -8.97 -5.01 9.34
C ARG A 271 -7.46 -4.89 9.19
N LEU A 272 -6.71 -4.85 10.31
CA LEU A 272 -5.27 -4.66 10.30
C LEU A 272 -4.53 -5.98 10.41
N PHE A 273 -3.74 -6.27 9.38
CA PHE A 273 -2.82 -7.40 9.29
C PHE A 273 -1.40 -6.86 9.35
N TYR A 274 -0.63 -7.31 10.33
CA TYR A 274 0.75 -6.89 10.51
C TYR A 274 1.70 -7.96 9.97
N VAL A 275 2.59 -7.58 9.06
CA VAL A 275 3.52 -8.51 8.40
C VAL A 275 4.96 -8.03 8.58
N LEU A 276 5.79 -8.88 9.17
CA LEU A 276 7.23 -8.72 9.18
C LEU A 276 7.81 -9.28 7.87
N THR A 277 8.42 -8.42 7.08
CA THR A 277 9.10 -8.80 5.82
C THR A 277 10.54 -9.21 6.07
N HIS A 278 11.25 -9.71 5.06
CA HIS A 278 12.63 -10.19 5.16
C HIS A 278 12.80 -11.27 6.23
N SER A 279 11.83 -12.19 6.31
CA SER A 279 11.78 -13.21 7.35
C SER A 279 12.84 -14.32 7.18
N SER A 280 13.56 -14.35 6.07
CA SER A 280 14.65 -15.27 5.81
C SER A 280 16.03 -14.69 6.19
N SER A 281 16.09 -13.42 6.60
CA SER A 281 17.36 -12.80 7.03
C SER A 281 17.87 -13.43 8.31
N SER A 282 19.19 -13.51 8.47
CA SER A 282 19.85 -14.08 9.65
C SER A 282 19.43 -13.35 10.93
N ASP A 283 19.30 -12.02 10.89
CA ASP A 283 18.84 -11.22 12.03
C ASP A 283 17.40 -11.57 12.42
N PHE A 284 16.49 -11.71 11.44
CA PHE A 284 15.12 -12.12 11.75
C PHE A 284 15.06 -13.52 12.33
N VAL A 285 15.75 -14.49 11.73
CA VAL A 285 15.76 -15.90 12.18
C VAL A 285 16.27 -15.99 13.63
N THR A 286 17.35 -15.27 13.93
CA THR A 286 17.95 -15.26 15.27
C THR A 286 17.06 -14.62 16.33
N HIS A 287 16.34 -13.55 16.00
CA HIS A 287 15.59 -12.74 16.96
C HIS A 287 14.06 -12.83 16.79
N LYS A 288 13.57 -13.82 16.04
CA LYS A 288 12.16 -13.97 15.66
C LYS A 288 11.20 -13.84 16.84
N ASP A 289 11.42 -14.64 17.87
CA ASP A 289 10.49 -14.70 19.01
C ASP A 289 10.47 -13.38 19.77
N SER A 290 11.64 -12.76 20.01
CA SER A 290 11.71 -11.44 20.65
C SER A 290 11.04 -10.34 19.83
N LYS A 291 11.09 -10.40 18.50
CA LYS A 291 10.42 -9.46 17.61
C LYS A 291 8.90 -9.64 17.65
N ILE A 292 8.43 -10.88 17.62
CA ILE A 292 7.00 -11.19 17.72
C ILE A 292 6.46 -10.76 19.08
N ASP A 293 7.17 -11.08 20.17
CA ASP A 293 6.78 -10.67 21.53
C ASP A 293 6.73 -9.16 21.67
N PHE A 294 7.72 -8.44 21.13
CA PHE A 294 7.74 -6.99 21.14
C PHE A 294 6.49 -6.39 20.46
N ILE A 295 6.12 -6.88 19.27
CA ILE A 295 4.94 -6.38 18.55
C ILE A 295 3.67 -6.75 19.29
N THR A 296 3.57 -7.98 19.78
CA THR A 296 2.41 -8.46 20.51
C THR A 296 2.16 -7.65 21.78
N GLN A 297 3.21 -7.37 22.56
CA GLN A 297 3.11 -6.58 23.78
C GLN A 297 2.75 -5.11 23.52
N ASN A 298 3.32 -4.51 22.48
CA ASN A 298 3.13 -3.09 22.23
C ASN A 298 1.87 -2.79 21.38
N TYR A 299 1.47 -3.70 20.48
CA TYR A 299 0.45 -3.44 19.46
C TYR A 299 -0.61 -4.53 19.33
N GLY A 300 -0.49 -5.67 20.02
CA GLY A 300 -1.37 -6.83 19.85
C GLY A 300 -2.85 -6.54 20.01
N SER A 301 -3.22 -5.57 20.86
CA SER A 301 -4.61 -5.15 21.03
C SER A 301 -5.20 -4.40 19.80
N LYS A 302 -4.36 -3.98 18.85
CA LYS A 302 -4.74 -3.16 17.69
C LYS A 302 -4.62 -3.89 16.36
N ILE A 303 -4.12 -5.11 16.35
CA ILE A 303 -3.90 -5.90 15.13
C ILE A 303 -4.74 -7.19 15.15
N LYS A 304 -5.25 -7.58 13.97
CA LYS A 304 -6.02 -8.82 13.80
C LYS A 304 -5.12 -10.04 13.70
N VAL A 305 -4.07 -9.91 12.92
CA VAL A 305 -3.12 -10.99 12.63
C VAL A 305 -1.71 -10.41 12.62
N LEU A 306 -0.80 -11.10 13.28
CA LEU A 306 0.64 -10.91 13.17
C LEU A 306 1.22 -12.11 12.43
N THR A 307 1.96 -11.87 11.36
CA THR A 307 2.66 -12.90 10.58
C THR A 307 3.97 -12.37 10.02
N TYR A 308 4.70 -13.24 9.32
CA TYR A 308 5.95 -12.87 8.67
C TYR A 308 6.04 -13.52 7.29
N ALA A 309 6.78 -12.89 6.37
CA ALA A 309 6.96 -13.36 5.00
C ALA A 309 8.30 -12.89 4.44
N ASP A 310 8.86 -13.68 3.54
CA ASP A 310 9.91 -13.23 2.63
C ASP A 310 9.43 -13.30 1.18
N SER A 311 8.97 -12.18 0.70
CA SER A 311 8.39 -12.08 -0.63
C SER A 311 9.43 -12.18 -1.74
N LEU A 312 10.66 -11.77 -1.48
CA LEU A 312 11.74 -11.87 -2.45
C LEU A 312 12.18 -13.32 -2.61
N LEU A 313 12.36 -14.04 -1.49
CA LEU A 313 12.66 -15.47 -1.50
C LEU A 313 11.54 -16.27 -2.15
N TYR A 314 10.28 -15.97 -1.82
CA TYR A 314 9.12 -16.62 -2.43
C TYR A 314 9.12 -16.46 -3.96
N THR A 315 9.30 -15.23 -4.45
CA THR A 315 9.34 -14.96 -5.90
C THR A 315 10.49 -15.70 -6.57
N PHE A 316 11.66 -15.68 -5.94
CA PHE A 316 12.83 -16.39 -6.46
C PHE A 316 12.60 -17.91 -6.52
N LEU A 317 12.07 -18.53 -5.46
CA LEU A 317 11.78 -19.96 -5.45
C LEU A 317 10.71 -20.34 -6.48
N THR A 318 9.71 -19.49 -6.70
CA THR A 318 8.70 -19.69 -7.74
C THR A 318 9.31 -19.63 -9.14
N ASP A 319 10.25 -18.73 -9.38
CA ASP A 319 10.99 -18.65 -10.66
C ASP A 319 11.89 -19.87 -10.88
N LEU A 320 12.39 -20.50 -9.83
CA LEU A 320 13.20 -21.70 -9.90
C LEU A 320 12.37 -22.96 -10.11
N GLU A 321 11.07 -22.92 -9.84
CA GLU A 321 10.19 -24.07 -9.99
C GLU A 321 10.21 -24.59 -11.42
N GLY A 322 10.72 -25.80 -11.61
CA GLY A 322 10.90 -26.41 -12.93
C GLY A 322 12.16 -25.99 -13.69
N SER A 323 13.10 -25.29 -13.08
CA SER A 323 14.40 -24.96 -13.65
C SER A 323 15.52 -25.84 -13.07
N ASP A 324 16.52 -26.15 -13.90
CA ASP A 324 17.74 -26.90 -13.50
C ASP A 324 18.80 -25.93 -12.94
N VAL A 325 18.47 -25.21 -11.86
CA VAL A 325 19.41 -24.27 -11.23
C VAL A 325 20.42 -25.03 -10.37
N SER A 326 21.70 -24.80 -10.64
CA SER A 326 22.79 -25.39 -9.85
C SER A 326 22.89 -24.76 -8.45
N LEU A 327 23.48 -25.50 -7.50
CA LEU A 327 23.75 -24.99 -6.16
C LEU A 327 24.60 -23.70 -6.21
N ASP A 328 25.56 -23.62 -7.10
CA ASP A 328 26.43 -22.45 -7.25
C ASP A 328 25.65 -21.22 -7.73
N GLU A 329 24.70 -21.39 -8.62
CA GLU A 329 23.82 -20.30 -9.07
C GLU A 329 22.88 -19.87 -7.97
N PHE A 330 22.28 -20.82 -7.23
CA PHE A 330 21.48 -20.51 -6.04
C PHE A 330 22.30 -19.72 -5.03
N MET A 331 23.52 -20.14 -4.69
CA MET A 331 24.38 -19.48 -3.70
C MET A 331 24.79 -18.06 -4.13
N LYS A 332 25.00 -17.81 -5.42
CA LYS A 332 25.26 -16.45 -5.93
C LYS A 332 24.13 -15.49 -5.65
N PHE A 333 22.88 -15.98 -5.61
CA PHE A 333 21.72 -15.18 -5.30
C PHE A 333 21.40 -15.16 -3.81
N ALA A 334 21.55 -16.26 -3.12
CA ALA A 334 21.20 -16.43 -1.71
C ALA A 334 22.10 -15.61 -0.77
N LYS A 335 23.43 -15.62 -0.97
CA LYS A 335 24.39 -14.89 -0.11
C LYS A 335 24.15 -13.37 -0.07
N PRO A 336 24.00 -12.65 -1.19
CA PRO A 336 23.70 -11.21 -1.15
C PRO A 336 22.38 -10.87 -0.45
N ASN A 337 21.45 -11.82 -0.38
CA ASN A 337 20.16 -11.66 0.26
C ASN A 337 20.06 -12.24 1.67
N ASP A 338 21.21 -12.68 2.22
CA ASP A 338 21.31 -13.24 3.58
C ASP A 338 20.42 -14.50 3.80
N TRP A 339 20.29 -15.34 2.76
CA TRP A 339 19.53 -16.60 2.82
C TRP A 339 20.41 -17.83 3.02
N ALA A 340 21.72 -17.67 2.89
CA ALA A 340 22.72 -18.71 3.10
C ALA A 340 24.05 -18.11 3.58
N ASP A 341 24.75 -18.85 4.42
CA ASP A 341 26.09 -18.52 4.93
C ASP A 341 27.20 -18.62 3.87
#